data_1678e3a70139bce25063b149bce36b2a
#
_entry.id   1678e3a70139bce25063b149bce36b2a
#
_cell.length_a   1.000
_cell.length_b   1.000
_cell.length_c   1.000
_cell.angle_alpha   90.00
_cell.angle_beta   90.00
_cell.angle_gamma   90.00
#
_symmetry.space_group_name_H-M   'P 1'
#
loop_
_entity.id
_entity.type
_entity.pdbx_description
1 polymer ?
#
loop_
_entity_poly.entity_id
_entity_poly.type
_entity_poly.pdbx_seq_one_letter_code
_entity_poly.pdbx_strand_id
1 'polypeptide(L)'
;MDGSMSTQFTDRPEPARPVDSIKAKYLRRLVETCRREGIRLVMVVSPYYFTPSRAERLRYDSLYSLYVGKDVPLLYFKDLEGISGNDSLFVDPSHMNREGARRFSTMLADSLASLFRP
;
A
#
# COMPACT_ATOMS: atom_id res chain seq x y z
N MET A 1 26.30 -1.83 16.03
CA MET A 1 25.87 -1.85 15.32
C MET A 1 25.44 -1.73 14.70
N ASP A 2 25.74 -1.72 14.26
CA ASP A 2 25.19 -1.48 13.50
C ASP A 2 24.36 -1.74 12.87
N GLY A 3 24.21 -1.80 12.87
CA GLY A 3 23.53 -1.99 12.22
C GLY A 3 23.06 -2.00 11.61
N SER A 4 23.11 -1.85 11.57
CA SER A 4 22.71 -1.78 10.86
C SER A 4 22.48 -1.70 9.99
N MET A 5 22.64 -1.56 9.83
CA MET A 5 22.45 -1.41 8.90
C MET A 5 22.68 -1.52 7.84
N SER A 6 23.35 -1.70 7.76
CA SER A 6 23.40 -1.53 6.58
C SER A 6 22.84 -1.94 5.70
N THR A 7 22.54 -1.33 5.05
CA THR A 7 21.58 -1.83 4.15
C THR A 7 21.94 -1.43 2.75
N GLN A 8 21.45 -2.20 1.80
CA GLN A 8 21.65 -1.88 0.40
C GLN A 8 20.83 -0.66 -0.04
N PHE A 9 19.96 -0.13 0.83
CA PHE A 9 19.06 0.97 0.49
C PHE A 9 19.40 2.22 1.28
N THR A 10 19.25 3.39 0.65
CA THR A 10 19.40 4.68 1.31
C THR A 10 18.03 5.24 1.65
N ASP A 11 17.95 5.86 2.83
CA ASP A 11 16.72 6.53 3.26
C ASP A 11 16.65 7.91 2.58
N ARG A 12 15.86 7.98 1.53
CA ARG A 12 15.62 9.23 0.82
C ARG A 12 14.14 9.55 0.88
N PRO A 13 13.76 10.59 1.63
CA PRO A 13 12.37 11.03 1.58
C PRO A 13 12.05 11.52 0.17
N GLU A 14 11.01 10.96 -0.41
CA GLU A 14 10.54 11.41 -1.70
C GLU A 14 9.79 12.73 -1.55
N PRO A 15 9.99 13.69 -2.45
CA PRO A 15 9.18 14.90 -2.43
C PRO A 15 7.72 14.55 -2.70
N ALA A 16 6.82 15.33 -2.10
CA ALA A 16 5.40 15.17 -2.37
C ALA A 16 5.14 15.43 -3.85
N ARG A 17 4.50 14.47 -4.51
CA ARG A 17 4.15 14.61 -5.92
C ARG A 17 2.75 15.19 -6.04
N PRO A 18 2.51 16.05 -7.05
CA PRO A 18 1.15 16.50 -7.31
C PRO A 18 0.27 15.32 -7.71
N VAL A 19 -1.02 15.44 -7.44
CA VAL A 19 -1.97 14.41 -7.85
C VAL A 19 -2.09 14.41 -9.37
N ASP A 20 -1.96 13.22 -9.95
CA ASP A 20 -2.18 13.04 -11.38
C ASP A 20 -3.68 13.03 -11.64
N SER A 21 -4.19 14.10 -12.21
CA SER A 21 -5.63 14.28 -12.42
C SER A 21 -6.22 13.25 -13.38
N ILE A 22 -5.43 12.76 -14.33
CA ILE A 22 -5.88 11.73 -15.28
C ILE A 22 -6.04 10.40 -14.55
N LYS A 23 -5.04 10.01 -13.75
CA LYS A 23 -5.11 8.78 -12.95
C LYS A 23 -6.25 8.85 -11.94
N ALA A 24 -6.44 9.99 -11.30
CA ALA A 24 -7.54 10.18 -10.35
C ALA A 24 -8.90 10.02 -11.03
N LYS A 25 -9.05 10.53 -12.25
CA LYS A 25 -10.28 10.41 -13.04
C LYS A 25 -10.60 8.93 -13.33
N TYR A 26 -9.61 8.15 -13.74
CA TYR A 26 -9.83 6.75 -14.04
C TYR A 26 -10.04 5.91 -12.78
N LEU A 27 -9.41 6.27 -11.67
CA LEU A 27 -9.68 5.64 -10.39
C LEU A 27 -11.13 5.85 -9.98
N ARG A 28 -11.64 7.06 -10.10
CA ARG A 28 -13.06 7.34 -9.84
C ARG A 28 -13.99 6.51 -10.71
N ARG A 29 -13.67 6.40 -12.00
CA ARG A 29 -14.45 5.58 -12.93
C ARG A 29 -14.48 4.12 -12.50
N LEU A 30 -13.33 3.59 -12.06
CA LEU A 30 -13.26 2.23 -11.55
C LEU A 30 -14.16 2.04 -10.33
N VAL A 31 -14.06 2.95 -9.37
CA VAL A 31 -14.86 2.89 -8.15
C VAL A 31 -16.36 2.97 -8.47
N GLU A 32 -16.74 3.90 -9.33
CA GLU A 32 -18.15 4.07 -9.73
C GLU A 32 -18.67 2.86 -10.50
N THR A 33 -17.86 2.29 -11.37
CA THR A 33 -18.25 1.08 -12.10
C THR A 33 -18.49 -0.08 -11.15
N CYS A 34 -17.60 -0.27 -10.18
CA CYS A 34 -17.78 -1.32 -9.18
C CYS A 34 -19.07 -1.12 -8.38
N ARG A 35 -19.35 0.11 -7.97
CA ARG A 35 -20.60 0.41 -7.24
C ARG A 35 -21.82 0.11 -8.10
N ARG A 36 -21.82 0.56 -9.35
CA ARG A 36 -22.93 0.37 -10.26
C ARG A 36 -23.20 -1.10 -10.56
N GLU A 37 -22.12 -1.87 -10.71
CA GLU A 37 -22.23 -3.29 -11.10
C GLU A 37 -22.30 -4.24 -9.90
N GLY A 38 -22.34 -3.71 -8.68
CA GLY A 38 -22.39 -4.54 -7.48
C GLY A 38 -21.12 -5.32 -7.21
N ILE A 39 -19.98 -4.84 -7.70
CA ILE A 39 -18.68 -5.49 -7.50
C ILE A 39 -18.07 -4.97 -6.21
N ARG A 40 -17.65 -5.89 -5.34
CA ARG A 40 -16.97 -5.52 -4.09
C ARG A 40 -15.52 -5.18 -4.38
N LEU A 41 -15.17 -3.90 -4.17
CA LEU A 41 -13.83 -3.39 -4.41
C LEU A 41 -13.07 -3.24 -3.09
N VAL A 42 -11.83 -3.68 -3.07
CA VAL A 42 -10.90 -3.47 -1.95
C VAL A 42 -9.63 -2.85 -2.52
N MET A 43 -9.16 -1.80 -1.88
CA MET A 43 -7.89 -1.17 -2.25
C MET A 43 -6.79 -1.68 -1.32
N VAL A 44 -5.64 -1.98 -1.90
CA VAL A 44 -4.51 -2.52 -1.15
C VAL A 44 -3.26 -1.69 -1.45
N VAL A 45 -2.58 -1.26 -0.39
CA VAL A 45 -1.24 -0.69 -0.52
C VAL A 45 -0.25 -1.72 -0.01
N SER A 46 0.61 -2.21 -0.88
CA SER A 46 1.58 -3.25 -0.56
C SER A 46 2.74 -2.69 0.27
N PRO A 47 3.49 -3.57 0.95
CA PRO A 47 4.61 -3.14 1.80
C PRO A 47 5.71 -2.43 1.02
N TYR A 48 6.25 -1.37 1.63
CA TYR A 48 7.47 -0.71 1.22
C TYR A 48 8.56 -1.03 2.23
N TYR A 49 9.81 -0.86 1.81
CA TYR A 49 10.95 -1.09 2.70
C TYR A 49 11.00 -0.05 3.81
N PHE A 50 10.88 1.24 3.46
CA PHE A 50 10.94 2.33 4.42
C PHE A 50 9.56 2.66 4.99
N THR A 51 9.53 2.98 6.29
CA THR A 51 8.32 3.42 6.96
C THR A 51 7.91 4.80 6.43
N PRO A 52 6.65 4.98 6.02
CA PRO A 52 6.18 6.29 5.59
C PRO A 52 6.16 7.27 6.76
N SER A 53 6.39 8.54 6.47
CA SER A 53 6.26 9.59 7.47
C SER A 53 4.79 9.78 7.85
N ARG A 54 4.56 10.41 9.01
CA ARG A 54 3.20 10.76 9.41
C ARG A 54 2.52 11.69 8.40
N ALA A 55 3.27 12.65 7.87
CA ALA A 55 2.74 13.57 6.86
C ALA A 55 2.33 12.83 5.59
N GLU A 56 3.14 11.88 5.14
CA GLU A 56 2.82 11.06 3.99
C GLU A 56 1.54 10.23 4.23
N ARG A 57 1.42 9.62 5.41
CA ARG A 57 0.23 8.84 5.76
C ARG A 57 -1.03 9.69 5.79
N LEU A 58 -0.95 10.87 6.40
CA LEU A 58 -2.09 11.78 6.48
C LEU A 58 -2.50 12.28 5.08
N ARG A 59 -1.53 12.58 4.23
CA ARG A 59 -1.78 12.97 2.86
C ARG A 59 -2.49 11.83 2.09
N TYR A 60 -2.04 10.61 2.27
CA TYR A 60 -2.65 9.45 1.63
C TYR A 60 -4.10 9.29 2.06
N ASP A 61 -4.36 9.37 3.37
CA ASP A 61 -5.72 9.24 3.90
C ASP A 61 -6.64 10.31 3.34
N SER A 62 -6.16 11.56 3.22
CA SER A 62 -6.94 12.66 2.66
C SER A 62 -7.27 12.42 1.18
N LEU A 63 -6.29 12.00 0.40
CA LEU A 63 -6.49 11.72 -1.03
C LEU A 63 -7.42 10.53 -1.22
N TYR A 64 -7.29 9.51 -0.39
CA TYR A 64 -8.17 8.35 -0.44
C TYR A 64 -9.63 8.75 -0.19
N SER A 65 -9.88 9.53 0.86
CA SER A 65 -11.23 10.01 1.17
C SER A 65 -11.81 10.84 0.04
N LEU A 66 -10.98 11.64 -0.62
CA LEU A 66 -11.42 12.53 -1.70
C LEU A 66 -11.74 11.77 -3.00
N TYR A 67 -10.88 10.82 -3.38
CA TYR A 67 -10.98 10.20 -4.71
C TYR A 67 -11.63 8.82 -4.72
N VAL A 68 -11.64 8.12 -3.61
CA VAL A 68 -12.20 6.77 -3.53
C VAL A 68 -13.46 6.75 -2.68
N GLY A 69 -13.38 7.28 -1.49
CA GLY A 69 -14.51 7.30 -0.55
C GLY A 69 -14.36 6.27 0.56
N LYS A 70 -15.13 6.46 1.63
CA LYS A 70 -15.00 5.66 2.84
C LYS A 70 -15.69 4.30 2.78
N ASP A 71 -16.53 4.10 1.77
CA ASP A 71 -17.26 2.84 1.59
C ASP A 71 -16.40 1.75 0.93
N VAL A 72 -15.26 2.10 0.38
CA VAL A 72 -14.31 1.13 -0.18
C VAL A 72 -13.24 0.84 0.87
N PRO A 73 -13.11 -0.42 1.31
CA PRO A 73 -12.08 -0.75 2.31
C PRO A 73 -10.67 -0.50 1.78
N LEU A 74 -9.83 0.05 2.63
CA LEU A 74 -8.40 0.25 2.34
C LEU A 74 -7.59 -0.63 3.27
N LEU A 75 -6.83 -1.56 2.69
CA LEU A 75 -5.85 -2.36 3.40
C LEU A 75 -4.48 -1.73 3.17
N TYR A 76 -4.03 -0.96 4.15
CA TYR A 76 -2.80 -0.19 4.03
C TYR A 76 -1.66 -0.93 4.73
N PHE A 77 -0.80 -1.57 3.93
CA PHE A 77 0.32 -2.38 4.45
C PHE A 77 1.68 -1.79 4.13
N LYS A 78 1.75 -0.49 3.86
CA LYS A 78 3.02 0.14 3.47
C LYS A 78 4.12 -0.02 4.50
N ASP A 79 3.73 -0.07 5.79
CA ASP A 79 4.64 -0.34 6.91
C ASP A 79 4.14 -1.59 7.61
N LEU A 80 4.54 -2.76 7.13
CA LEU A 80 4.07 -4.04 7.62
C LEU A 80 5.14 -4.72 8.46
N GLU A 81 4.83 -4.95 9.72
CA GLU A 81 5.72 -5.67 10.64
C GLU A 81 6.06 -7.06 10.08
N GLY A 82 7.34 -7.40 10.13
CA GLY A 82 7.84 -8.67 9.63
C GLY A 82 8.24 -8.65 8.15
N ILE A 83 7.84 -7.62 7.40
CA ILE A 83 8.20 -7.47 5.99
C ILE A 83 8.95 -6.17 5.76
N SER A 84 8.35 -5.02 6.10
CA SER A 84 9.00 -3.73 5.91
C SER A 84 10.31 -3.67 6.70
N GLY A 85 11.34 -3.10 6.11
CA GLY A 85 12.66 -2.99 6.74
C GLY A 85 13.50 -4.26 6.66
N ASN A 86 13.02 -5.32 6.06
CA ASN A 86 13.77 -6.59 5.94
C ASN A 86 14.41 -6.67 4.56
N ASP A 87 15.73 -6.46 4.51
CA ASP A 87 16.52 -6.46 3.27
C ASP A 87 16.33 -7.72 2.45
N SER A 88 16.16 -8.86 3.12
CA SER A 88 16.06 -10.16 2.45
C SER A 88 14.74 -10.34 1.69
N LEU A 89 13.80 -9.42 1.83
CA LEU A 89 12.48 -9.52 1.22
C LEU A 89 12.24 -8.50 0.10
N PHE A 90 13.23 -7.65 -0.21
CA PHE A 90 13.06 -6.58 -1.18
C PHE A 90 14.13 -6.58 -2.25
N VAL A 91 13.72 -6.27 -3.48
CA VAL A 91 14.62 -6.00 -4.60
C VAL A 91 15.10 -4.56 -4.55
N ASP A 92 14.19 -3.64 -4.28
CA ASP A 92 14.43 -2.21 -4.08
C ASP A 92 13.42 -1.68 -3.04
N PRO A 93 13.49 -0.41 -2.62
CA PRO A 93 12.62 0.08 -1.54
C PRO A 93 11.12 -0.02 -1.79
N SER A 94 10.69 -0.14 -3.02
CA SER A 94 9.26 -0.21 -3.35
C SER A 94 8.81 -1.55 -3.92
N HIS A 95 9.72 -2.51 -4.09
CA HIS A 95 9.39 -3.79 -4.71
C HIS A 95 9.91 -4.97 -3.91
N MET A 96 9.01 -5.80 -3.44
CA MET A 96 9.37 -7.06 -2.79
C MET A 96 9.96 -8.04 -3.80
N ASN A 97 10.87 -8.90 -3.31
CA ASN A 97 11.33 -10.05 -4.09
C ASN A 97 10.31 -11.19 -3.98
N ARG A 98 10.64 -12.35 -4.56
CA ARG A 98 9.75 -13.50 -4.56
C ARG A 98 9.31 -13.91 -3.15
N GLU A 99 10.25 -13.99 -2.22
CA GLU A 99 9.95 -14.42 -0.86
C GLU A 99 9.10 -13.40 -0.12
N GLY A 100 9.40 -12.10 -0.29
CA GLY A 100 8.58 -11.04 0.27
C GLY A 100 7.14 -11.07 -0.27
N ALA A 101 7.01 -11.24 -1.57
CA ALA A 101 5.70 -11.33 -2.22
C ALA A 101 4.93 -12.55 -1.73
N ARG A 102 5.60 -13.68 -1.55
CA ARG A 102 4.97 -14.91 -1.05
C ARG A 102 4.41 -14.71 0.35
N ARG A 103 5.22 -14.15 1.25
CA ARG A 103 4.81 -13.88 2.62
C ARG A 103 3.66 -12.89 2.68
N PHE A 104 3.77 -11.81 1.92
CA PHE A 104 2.72 -10.80 1.88
C PHE A 104 1.42 -11.37 1.32
N SER A 105 1.49 -12.17 0.27
CA SER A 105 0.30 -12.79 -0.34
C SER A 105 -0.46 -13.66 0.67
N THR A 106 0.25 -14.40 1.51
CA THR A 106 -0.37 -15.20 2.55
C THR A 106 -1.09 -14.32 3.58
N MET A 107 -0.43 -13.25 4.03
CA MET A 107 -1.03 -12.31 4.98
C MET A 107 -2.22 -11.59 4.38
N LEU A 108 -2.12 -11.18 3.11
CA LEU A 108 -3.21 -10.52 2.40
C LEU A 108 -4.41 -11.45 2.25
N ALA A 109 -4.18 -12.71 1.89
CA ALA A 109 -5.25 -13.68 1.75
C ALA A 109 -6.03 -13.84 3.07
N ASP A 110 -5.34 -13.90 4.20
CA ASP A 110 -5.99 -13.97 5.52
C ASP A 110 -6.82 -12.72 5.80
N SER A 111 -6.30 -11.55 5.47
CA SER A 111 -7.01 -10.28 5.65
C SER A 111 -8.26 -10.22 4.79
N LEU A 112 -8.17 -10.65 3.53
CA LEU A 112 -9.31 -10.67 2.62
C LEU A 112 -10.36 -11.67 3.06
N ALA A 113 -9.95 -12.86 3.50
CA ALA A 113 -10.88 -13.87 3.99
C ALA A 113 -11.67 -13.33 5.20
N SER A 114 -11.00 -12.63 6.11
CA SER A 114 -11.64 -12.01 7.26
C SER A 114 -12.62 -10.91 6.85
N LEU A 115 -12.25 -10.11 5.85
CA LEU A 115 -13.08 -9.00 5.37
C LEU A 115 -14.36 -9.48 4.68
N PHE A 116 -14.29 -10.61 3.97
CA PHE A 116 -15.42 -11.15 3.20
C PHE A 116 -16.15 -12.32 3.89
N ARG A 117 -15.91 -12.52 5.17
CA ARG A 117 -16.70 -13.50 5.93
C ARG A 117 -18.16 -13.08 5.99
N PRO A 118 -19.08 -14.05 5.80
CA PRO A 118 -20.50 -13.77 5.94
C PRO A 118 -20.87 -13.48 7.41
#